data_b73264e4e18108598e8cdc36446f3d04
#
_entry.id   b73264e4e18108598e8cdc36446f3d04
#
_cell.length_a   1.000
_cell.length_b   1.000
_cell.length_c   1.000
_cell.angle_alpha   90.00
_cell.angle_beta   90.00
_cell.angle_gamma   90.00
#
_symmetry.space_group_name_H-M   'P 1'
#
loop_
_entity.id
_entity.type
_entity.pdbx_description
1 polymer ?
#
loop_
_entity_poly.entity_id
_entity_poly.type
_entity_poly.pdbx_seq_one_letter_code
_entity_poly.pdbx_strand_id
1 'polypeptide(L)'
;YDVDGICATSIMLETLRDLGAQHIRPYIPSRHEEGYGLNADAIELLAKESRLLLTVDCGITNLDEVALAKKRGMTVIVTDHHQLAEKLPEADAVLNPLIEPYAFKRLCGAGVALKITQALLGMDGVEKRIDLAALATVADIVPLMEENRVIVREGMMRMGTSARPGLKKLMELAQVAQPVNTGHLGFRLAPRLNAGGRLETAEQCVKLLTTKDEVEATAIATHLNGLNQERQAMEKQIVEQAISAIPAQVNFRTDFAIVILGQEWNNGVIGLAAGRICEKYHFPTIVLSQHGDLAVGSCRSIPGVDIHQMLTACKALYQAEGHGQLFERFGGHSQAAGLTIRAELVPELRRLLNRVIPQGDNCDLTCYIPQKEYELEVPLEAVNMALIDELNQLQPTGYGNPNPVLMARGLHVQEARRVGVGGAHLKLTLLDGANVRGGIGFQQGDLADRGYERVDVLFSPEVNEFRGQRTVQLNVAAMKQTGGSLLWPDEKMIFSALLQELTALASNYNTLSSGDTQEKILPLRTNQLREKLRLGVLMISHQSAWAKDVLSGGEAYTDVGQVRDARAFNTVLFAPDVEKLRDDWRDVVLLDGETLPGLKAIIRQKCPNARLWC
;
A
#
# COMPACT_ATOMS: atom_id res chain seq x y z
N TYR A 1 7.40 3.76 -19.37
CA TYR A 1 5.98 4.10 -19.59
C TYR A 1 5.26 4.70 -18.37
N ASP A 2 5.87 4.75 -17.21
CA ASP A 2 5.38 5.45 -16.01
C ASP A 2 5.90 6.88 -15.93
N VAL A 3 5.57 7.58 -14.85
CA VAL A 3 5.93 9.00 -14.70
C VAL A 3 7.44 9.22 -14.69
N ASP A 4 8.21 8.27 -14.12
CA ASP A 4 9.66 8.42 -14.09
C ASP A 4 10.25 8.32 -15.50
N GLY A 5 9.96 7.27 -16.25
CA GLY A 5 10.39 7.13 -17.64
C GLY A 5 9.89 8.25 -18.55
N ILE A 6 8.64 8.72 -18.38
CA ILE A 6 8.06 9.86 -19.10
C ILE A 6 8.85 11.14 -18.82
N CYS A 7 9.11 11.44 -17.55
CA CYS A 7 9.86 12.64 -17.15
C CYS A 7 11.33 12.54 -17.56
N ALA A 8 11.98 11.38 -17.39
CA ALA A 8 13.35 11.14 -17.80
C ALA A 8 13.52 11.34 -19.32
N THR A 9 12.60 10.77 -20.12
CA THR A 9 12.55 10.97 -21.57
C THR A 9 12.37 12.45 -21.94
N SER A 10 11.46 13.14 -21.26
CA SER A 10 11.21 14.57 -21.50
C SER A 10 12.42 15.44 -21.17
N ILE A 11 13.09 15.17 -20.04
CA ILE A 11 14.32 15.86 -19.62
C ILE A 11 15.42 15.66 -20.65
N MET A 12 15.68 14.42 -21.07
CA MET A 12 16.73 14.13 -22.04
C MET A 12 16.41 14.66 -23.43
N LEU A 13 15.16 14.58 -23.87
CA LEU A 13 14.71 15.14 -25.15
C LEU A 13 14.99 16.65 -25.22
N GLU A 14 14.64 17.39 -24.18
CA GLU A 14 14.92 18.83 -24.11
C GLU A 14 16.41 19.13 -23.97
N THR A 15 17.15 18.32 -23.20
CA THR A 15 18.61 18.48 -23.03
C THR A 15 19.34 18.30 -24.36
N LEU A 16 18.99 17.27 -25.12
CA LEU A 16 19.59 17.02 -26.42
C LEU A 16 19.24 18.11 -27.47
N ARG A 17 18.00 18.63 -27.40
CA ARG A 17 17.60 19.79 -28.25
C ARG A 17 18.39 21.04 -27.89
N ASP A 18 18.59 21.33 -26.62
CA ASP A 18 19.41 22.50 -26.19
C ASP A 18 20.90 22.35 -26.58
N LEU A 19 21.39 21.11 -26.73
CA LEU A 19 22.70 20.80 -27.27
C LEU A 19 22.77 20.88 -28.80
N GLY A 20 21.66 21.16 -29.49
CA GLY A 20 21.58 21.31 -30.93
C GLY A 20 21.28 20.04 -31.71
N ALA A 21 20.91 18.94 -31.06
CA ALA A 21 20.50 17.74 -31.77
C ALA A 21 19.17 17.96 -32.52
N GLN A 22 19.16 17.65 -33.82
CA GLN A 22 18.01 17.92 -34.69
C GLN A 22 17.15 16.67 -34.94
N HIS A 23 17.75 15.50 -34.93
CA HIS A 23 17.08 14.23 -35.21
C HIS A 23 17.02 13.38 -33.92
N ILE A 24 15.95 13.56 -33.16
CA ILE A 24 15.73 12.82 -31.91
C ILE A 24 14.35 12.16 -32.01
N ARG A 25 14.31 10.87 -31.84
CA ARG A 25 13.08 10.09 -31.77
C ARG A 25 12.90 9.53 -30.35
N PRO A 26 12.00 10.07 -29.55
CA PRO A 26 11.61 9.39 -28.31
C PRO A 26 10.87 8.11 -28.64
N TYR A 27 11.12 7.06 -27.85
CA TYR A 27 10.45 5.78 -27.97
C TYR A 27 10.07 5.30 -26.57
N ILE A 28 8.81 4.98 -26.37
CA ILE A 28 8.30 4.41 -25.11
C ILE A 28 7.60 3.09 -25.46
N PRO A 29 8.05 1.95 -24.90
CA PRO A 29 7.44 0.66 -25.21
C PRO A 29 6.00 0.58 -24.71
N SER A 30 5.16 -0.15 -25.44
CA SER A 30 3.80 -0.45 -25.03
C SER A 30 3.81 -1.43 -23.86
N ARG A 31 3.18 -1.04 -22.76
CA ARG A 31 3.05 -1.90 -21.57
C ARG A 31 2.35 -3.23 -21.87
N HIS A 32 1.39 -3.22 -22.79
CA HIS A 32 0.55 -4.38 -23.08
C HIS A 32 1.18 -5.34 -24.09
N GLU A 33 1.91 -4.81 -25.05
CA GLU A 33 2.45 -5.57 -26.18
C GLU A 33 3.93 -5.92 -25.97
N GLU A 34 4.72 -4.98 -25.46
CA GLU A 34 6.17 -5.08 -25.40
C GLU A 34 6.70 -5.37 -23.99
N GLY A 35 5.97 -4.98 -22.96
CA GLY A 35 6.38 -5.14 -21.56
C GLY A 35 7.28 -4.00 -21.08
N TYR A 36 8.18 -4.30 -20.13
CA TYR A 36 9.08 -3.33 -19.52
C TYR A 36 10.49 -3.46 -20.09
N GLY A 37 11.14 -2.31 -20.31
CA GLY A 37 12.53 -2.22 -20.76
C GLY A 37 12.67 -2.28 -22.28
N LEU A 38 13.86 -2.69 -22.71
CA LEU A 38 14.17 -2.89 -24.14
C LEU A 38 13.56 -4.21 -24.62
N ASN A 39 13.21 -4.25 -25.91
CA ASN A 39 12.82 -5.49 -26.58
C ASN A 39 13.50 -5.60 -27.97
N ALA A 40 13.67 -6.82 -28.45
CA ALA A 40 14.39 -7.10 -29.68
C ALA A 40 13.74 -6.47 -30.91
N ASP A 41 12.41 -6.48 -31.01
CA ASP A 41 11.69 -5.94 -32.18
C ASP A 41 11.83 -4.42 -32.27
N ALA A 42 11.75 -3.73 -31.12
CA ALA A 42 12.01 -2.29 -31.05
C ALA A 42 13.45 -1.97 -31.46
N ILE A 43 14.45 -2.72 -31.02
CA ILE A 43 15.84 -2.54 -31.41
C ILE A 43 16.02 -2.71 -32.92
N GLU A 44 15.41 -3.76 -33.51
CA GLU A 44 15.47 -3.99 -34.97
C GLU A 44 14.83 -2.86 -35.77
N LEU A 45 13.78 -2.24 -35.24
CA LEU A 45 13.13 -1.08 -35.83
C LEU A 45 14.02 0.17 -35.72
N LEU A 46 14.49 0.48 -34.53
CA LEU A 46 15.22 1.71 -34.22
C LEU A 46 16.61 1.73 -34.90
N ALA A 47 17.29 0.59 -35.04
CA ALA A 47 18.59 0.48 -35.68
C ALA A 47 18.57 0.84 -37.17
N LYS A 48 17.41 0.84 -37.83
CA LYS A 48 17.26 1.28 -39.22
C LYS A 48 17.36 2.79 -39.39
N GLU A 49 17.00 3.54 -38.34
CA GLU A 49 16.82 5.00 -38.36
C GLU A 49 17.82 5.74 -37.46
N SER A 50 18.39 5.07 -36.48
CA SER A 50 19.19 5.68 -35.42
C SER A 50 20.56 5.02 -35.27
N ARG A 51 21.58 5.82 -34.98
CA ARG A 51 22.95 5.33 -34.68
C ARG A 51 23.26 5.34 -33.18
N LEU A 52 22.54 6.14 -32.40
CA LEU A 52 22.72 6.25 -30.97
C LEU A 52 21.42 5.80 -30.29
N LEU A 53 21.52 4.85 -29.38
CA LEU A 53 20.47 4.45 -28.45
C LEU A 53 20.85 4.98 -27.08
N LEU A 54 20.01 5.85 -26.51
CA LEU A 54 20.13 6.33 -25.15
C LEU A 54 18.90 5.85 -24.37
N THR A 55 19.11 4.93 -23.43
CA THR A 55 18.02 4.51 -22.55
C THR A 55 17.88 5.45 -21.36
N VAL A 56 16.68 5.60 -20.85
CA VAL A 56 16.38 6.31 -19.61
C VAL A 56 15.41 5.47 -18.78
N ASP A 57 15.67 5.34 -17.51
CA ASP A 57 14.84 4.58 -16.56
C ASP A 57 14.68 3.09 -16.94
N CYS A 58 15.61 2.54 -17.70
CA CYS A 58 15.65 1.13 -18.08
C CYS A 58 16.99 0.75 -18.69
N GLY A 59 17.20 -0.55 -18.89
CA GLY A 59 18.33 -1.06 -19.68
C GLY A 59 19.40 -1.78 -18.87
N ILE A 60 19.48 -1.58 -17.57
CA ILE A 60 20.55 -2.17 -16.73
C ILE A 60 20.50 -3.71 -16.69
N THR A 61 19.33 -4.30 -16.88
CA THR A 61 19.10 -5.75 -16.92
C THR A 61 18.91 -6.31 -18.34
N ASN A 62 18.89 -5.45 -19.35
CA ASN A 62 18.63 -5.82 -20.76
C ASN A 62 19.93 -6.19 -21.52
N LEU A 63 20.62 -7.23 -21.07
CA LEU A 63 21.92 -7.62 -21.59
C LEU A 63 21.87 -8.02 -23.08
N ASP A 64 20.90 -8.84 -23.45
CA ASP A 64 20.75 -9.38 -24.80
C ASP A 64 20.32 -8.31 -25.80
N GLU A 65 19.41 -7.42 -25.39
CA GLU A 65 18.92 -6.32 -26.23
C GLU A 65 20.02 -5.28 -26.47
N VAL A 66 20.82 -4.97 -25.44
CA VAL A 66 22.00 -4.09 -25.60
C VAL A 66 23.03 -4.71 -26.55
N ALA A 67 23.32 -6.01 -26.39
CA ALA A 67 24.21 -6.73 -27.30
C ALA A 67 23.67 -6.74 -28.74
N LEU A 68 22.35 -6.92 -28.92
CA LEU A 68 21.69 -6.83 -30.21
C LEU A 68 21.85 -5.45 -30.83
N ALA A 69 21.61 -4.37 -30.09
CA ALA A 69 21.77 -3.00 -30.56
C ALA A 69 23.22 -2.71 -31.01
N LYS A 70 24.21 -3.16 -30.24
CA LYS A 70 25.63 -3.09 -30.60
C LYS A 70 25.93 -3.86 -31.88
N LYS A 71 25.38 -5.08 -32.03
CA LYS A 71 25.52 -5.90 -33.24
C LYS A 71 24.90 -5.22 -34.46
N ARG A 72 23.86 -4.41 -34.29
CA ARG A 72 23.25 -3.58 -35.36
C ARG A 72 24.04 -2.30 -35.65
N GLY A 73 25.18 -2.07 -34.99
CA GLY A 73 26.07 -0.93 -35.22
C GLY A 73 25.64 0.34 -34.49
N MET A 74 24.78 0.24 -33.50
CA MET A 74 24.41 1.38 -32.67
C MET A 74 25.46 1.64 -31.58
N THR A 75 25.68 2.91 -31.24
CA THR A 75 26.29 3.32 -29.98
C THR A 75 25.20 3.26 -28.90
N VAL A 76 25.49 2.61 -27.78
CA VAL A 76 24.49 2.40 -26.72
C VAL A 76 24.95 3.06 -25.44
N ILE A 77 24.14 3.94 -24.91
CA ILE A 77 24.32 4.54 -23.57
C ILE A 77 23.12 4.11 -22.70
N VAL A 78 23.41 3.38 -21.62
CA VAL A 78 22.38 2.96 -20.66
C VAL A 78 22.38 3.93 -19.49
N THR A 79 21.21 4.53 -19.20
CA THR A 79 20.99 5.33 -18.00
C THR A 79 19.79 4.78 -17.22
N ASP A 80 20.03 4.36 -16.00
CA ASP A 80 19.05 3.62 -15.21
C ASP A 80 19.31 3.85 -13.70
N HIS A 81 18.38 3.47 -12.85
CA HIS A 81 18.52 3.52 -11.39
C HIS A 81 18.14 2.20 -10.72
N HIS A 82 17.61 1.24 -11.48
CA HIS A 82 17.22 -0.07 -11.00
C HIS A 82 18.42 -0.89 -10.50
N GLN A 83 18.12 -1.97 -9.75
CA GLN A 83 19.13 -2.86 -9.20
C GLN A 83 20.03 -3.42 -10.30
N LEU A 84 21.32 -3.48 -9.98
CA LEU A 84 22.31 -4.01 -10.92
C LEU A 84 22.08 -5.51 -11.13
N ALA A 85 22.20 -5.96 -12.37
CA ALA A 85 22.31 -7.37 -12.68
C ALA A 85 23.69 -7.92 -12.25
N GLU A 86 23.86 -9.25 -12.21
CA GLU A 86 25.16 -9.89 -11.92
C GLU A 86 26.26 -9.40 -12.89
N LYS A 87 25.88 -9.10 -14.12
CA LYS A 87 26.74 -8.50 -15.15
C LYS A 87 26.12 -7.22 -15.66
N LEU A 88 26.94 -6.22 -15.91
CA LEU A 88 26.46 -5.01 -16.57
C LEU A 88 26.32 -5.24 -18.08
N PRO A 89 25.38 -4.55 -18.74
CA PRO A 89 25.24 -4.61 -20.20
C PRO A 89 26.50 -4.06 -20.89
N GLU A 90 26.90 -4.65 -22.02
CA GLU A 90 28.06 -4.26 -22.81
C GLU A 90 27.77 -3.01 -23.65
N ALA A 91 27.27 -1.96 -23.01
CA ALA A 91 27.02 -0.65 -23.61
C ALA A 91 28.32 0.17 -23.72
N ASP A 92 28.33 1.22 -24.55
CA ASP A 92 29.45 2.16 -24.63
C ASP A 92 29.61 2.98 -23.36
N ALA A 93 28.51 3.24 -22.66
CA ALA A 93 28.50 3.82 -21.32
C ALA A 93 27.31 3.30 -20.53
N VAL A 94 27.51 3.11 -19.24
CA VAL A 94 26.46 2.74 -18.28
C VAL A 94 26.49 3.72 -17.11
N LEU A 95 25.38 4.42 -16.91
CA LEU A 95 25.19 5.36 -15.81
C LEU A 95 24.07 4.86 -14.92
N ASN A 96 24.45 4.51 -13.70
CA ASN A 96 23.49 4.11 -12.65
C ASN A 96 24.05 4.56 -11.30
N PRO A 97 23.24 5.19 -10.43
CA PRO A 97 23.71 5.68 -9.12
C PRO A 97 24.32 4.60 -8.24
N LEU A 98 23.95 3.33 -8.44
CA LEU A 98 24.48 2.20 -7.68
C LEU A 98 25.93 1.87 -8.03
N ILE A 99 26.43 2.32 -9.20
CA ILE A 99 27.82 2.15 -9.61
C ILE A 99 28.70 3.17 -8.87
N GLU A 100 29.83 2.70 -8.31
CA GLU A 100 30.83 3.58 -7.69
C GLU A 100 31.51 4.49 -8.73
N PRO A 101 31.91 5.72 -8.41
CA PRO A 101 31.98 6.29 -7.03
C PRO A 101 30.84 7.23 -6.67
N TYR A 102 29.66 7.20 -7.35
CA TYR A 102 28.59 8.14 -7.05
C TYR A 102 28.05 7.97 -5.60
N ALA A 103 28.01 9.05 -4.84
CA ALA A 103 27.74 8.97 -3.40
C ALA A 103 26.26 8.67 -3.08
N PHE A 104 25.31 9.34 -3.78
CA PHE A 104 23.88 9.21 -3.51
C PHE A 104 23.23 8.13 -4.40
N LYS A 105 22.91 7.00 -3.81
CA LYS A 105 22.47 5.77 -4.51
C LYS A 105 20.96 5.69 -4.82
N ARG A 106 20.18 6.74 -4.54
CA ARG A 106 18.71 6.65 -4.50
C ARG A 106 18.00 7.66 -5.42
N LEU A 107 18.65 8.08 -6.50
CA LEU A 107 17.98 8.84 -7.55
C LEU A 107 16.99 7.94 -8.30
N CYS A 108 15.87 8.49 -8.76
CA CYS A 108 15.02 7.90 -9.79
C CYS A 108 15.60 8.13 -11.20
N GLY A 109 15.04 7.50 -12.23
CA GLY A 109 15.52 7.64 -13.63
C GLY A 109 15.55 9.09 -14.12
N ALA A 110 14.53 9.88 -13.79
CA ALA A 110 14.50 11.32 -14.10
C ALA A 110 15.54 12.11 -13.30
N GLY A 111 15.85 11.69 -12.08
CA GLY A 111 16.94 12.23 -11.28
C GLY A 111 18.29 11.99 -11.95
N VAL A 112 18.53 10.80 -12.48
CA VAL A 112 19.74 10.48 -13.28
C VAL A 112 19.79 11.35 -14.54
N ALA A 113 18.69 11.47 -15.27
CA ALA A 113 18.60 12.35 -16.46
C ALA A 113 18.90 13.81 -16.10
N LEU A 114 18.44 14.29 -14.94
CA LEU A 114 18.75 15.65 -14.46
C LEU A 114 20.24 15.83 -14.15
N LYS A 115 20.90 14.81 -13.59
CA LYS A 115 22.36 14.85 -13.32
C LYS A 115 23.17 14.86 -14.63
N ILE A 116 22.73 14.12 -15.64
CA ILE A 116 23.31 14.18 -16.98
C ILE A 116 23.13 15.58 -17.57
N THR A 117 21.95 16.15 -17.45
CA THR A 117 21.66 17.54 -17.86
C THR A 117 22.60 18.53 -17.15
N GLN A 118 22.81 18.36 -15.84
CA GLN A 118 23.75 19.18 -15.08
C GLN A 118 25.18 19.11 -15.63
N ALA A 119 25.64 17.91 -15.96
CA ALA A 119 26.98 17.72 -16.52
C ALA A 119 27.16 18.36 -17.92
N LEU A 120 26.09 18.34 -18.73
CA LEU A 120 26.14 18.81 -20.12
C LEU A 120 25.82 20.31 -20.28
N LEU A 121 24.88 20.84 -19.48
CA LEU A 121 24.33 22.20 -19.63
C LEU A 121 24.49 23.07 -18.37
N GLY A 122 25.11 22.54 -17.30
CA GLY A 122 25.26 23.25 -16.03
C GLY A 122 23.95 23.46 -15.30
N MET A 123 23.94 24.40 -14.35
CA MET A 123 22.78 24.66 -13.50
C MET A 123 21.60 25.28 -14.26
N ASP A 124 21.85 26.06 -15.30
CA ASP A 124 20.78 26.62 -16.15
C ASP A 124 19.94 25.53 -16.82
N GLY A 125 20.60 24.44 -17.21
CA GLY A 125 19.92 23.25 -17.73
C GLY A 125 19.06 22.55 -16.68
N VAL A 126 19.57 22.44 -15.45
CA VAL A 126 18.84 21.86 -14.29
C VAL A 126 17.62 22.69 -13.97
N GLU A 127 17.77 24.00 -13.87
CA GLU A 127 16.69 24.92 -13.50
C GLU A 127 15.47 24.84 -14.40
N LYS A 128 15.68 24.59 -15.69
CA LYS A 128 14.59 24.44 -16.68
C LYS A 128 13.84 23.12 -16.58
N ARG A 129 14.35 22.11 -15.85
CA ARG A 129 13.86 20.72 -15.89
C ARG A 129 13.62 20.10 -14.52
N ILE A 130 14.00 20.80 -13.44
CA ILE A 130 13.90 20.29 -12.08
C ILE A 130 12.45 20.05 -11.65
N ASP A 131 11.48 20.74 -12.26
CA ASP A 131 10.04 20.50 -12.08
C ASP A 131 9.64 19.08 -12.51
N LEU A 132 10.15 18.60 -13.65
CA LEU A 132 9.89 17.24 -14.11
C LEU A 132 10.59 16.19 -13.23
N ALA A 133 11.84 16.45 -12.83
CA ALA A 133 12.56 15.56 -11.93
C ALA A 133 11.87 15.45 -10.55
N ALA A 134 11.34 16.55 -10.02
CA ALA A 134 10.59 16.53 -8.77
C ALA A 134 9.30 15.70 -8.87
N LEU A 135 8.57 15.86 -9.98
CA LEU A 135 7.36 15.05 -10.23
C LEU A 135 7.67 13.56 -10.27
N ALA A 136 8.72 13.19 -10.99
CA ALA A 136 9.18 11.81 -11.10
C ALA A 136 9.66 11.25 -9.76
N THR A 137 10.51 11.98 -9.03
CA THR A 137 11.05 11.57 -7.73
C THR A 137 9.95 11.21 -6.73
N VAL A 138 8.86 11.98 -6.71
CA VAL A 138 7.71 11.68 -5.84
C VAL A 138 6.89 10.51 -6.39
N ALA A 139 6.72 10.43 -7.71
CA ALA A 139 5.90 9.40 -8.34
C ALA A 139 6.51 8.00 -8.28
N ASP A 140 7.84 7.91 -8.35
CA ASP A 140 8.61 6.68 -8.27
C ASP A 140 8.86 6.20 -6.82
N ILE A 141 8.39 6.98 -5.83
CA ILE A 141 8.46 6.63 -4.40
C ILE A 141 9.90 6.37 -3.93
N VAL A 142 10.87 7.14 -4.44
CA VAL A 142 12.24 7.12 -3.91
C VAL A 142 12.35 7.99 -2.66
N PRO A 143 13.29 7.69 -1.73
CA PRO A 143 13.38 8.42 -0.46
C PRO A 143 13.61 9.92 -0.65
N LEU A 144 12.78 10.75 0.02
CA LEU A 144 12.90 12.21 0.00
C LEU A 144 13.97 12.70 1.00
N MET A 145 15.20 12.25 0.78
CA MET A 145 16.38 12.59 1.56
C MET A 145 17.46 13.15 0.64
N GLU A 146 18.42 13.84 1.22
CA GLU A 146 19.60 14.38 0.52
C GLU A 146 19.27 15.05 -0.82
N GLU A 147 19.83 14.54 -1.95
CA GLU A 147 19.62 15.14 -3.27
C GLU A 147 18.16 15.11 -3.70
N ASN A 148 17.44 14.02 -3.45
CA ASN A 148 16.02 13.91 -3.78
C ASN A 148 15.18 14.96 -3.06
N ARG A 149 15.50 15.24 -1.79
CA ARG A 149 14.80 16.29 -1.03
C ARG A 149 15.01 17.66 -1.65
N VAL A 150 16.22 17.97 -2.06
CA VAL A 150 16.54 19.22 -2.76
C VAL A 150 15.80 19.31 -4.09
N ILE A 151 15.88 18.27 -4.91
CA ILE A 151 15.20 18.21 -6.22
C ILE A 151 13.70 18.46 -6.05
N VAL A 152 13.06 17.79 -5.11
CA VAL A 152 11.61 17.92 -4.90
C VAL A 152 11.25 19.30 -4.37
N ARG A 153 12.01 19.85 -3.42
CA ARG A 153 11.76 21.19 -2.87
C ARG A 153 11.85 22.26 -3.95
N GLU A 154 12.96 22.30 -4.68
CA GLU A 154 13.20 23.30 -5.71
C GLU A 154 12.24 23.14 -6.90
N GLY A 155 11.97 21.90 -7.29
CA GLY A 155 11.03 21.61 -8.39
C GLY A 155 9.60 22.01 -8.06
N MET A 156 9.10 21.75 -6.85
CA MET A 156 7.77 22.21 -6.40
C MET A 156 7.64 23.73 -6.40
N MET A 157 8.66 24.45 -5.96
CA MET A 157 8.66 25.93 -6.01
C MET A 157 8.57 26.41 -7.47
N ARG A 158 9.32 25.79 -8.38
CA ARG A 158 9.29 26.17 -9.81
C ARG A 158 7.99 25.77 -10.51
N MET A 159 7.32 24.70 -10.09
CA MET A 159 6.01 24.33 -10.63
C MET A 159 4.97 25.43 -10.47
N GLY A 160 5.04 26.20 -9.37
CA GLY A 160 4.14 27.33 -9.14
C GLY A 160 4.24 28.44 -10.19
N THR A 161 5.40 28.55 -10.85
CA THR A 161 5.72 29.54 -11.89
C THR A 161 6.11 28.88 -13.21
N SER A 162 5.80 27.59 -13.40
CA SER A 162 6.22 26.82 -14.56
C SER A 162 5.77 27.47 -15.88
N ALA A 163 6.72 27.58 -16.81
CA ALA A 163 6.48 28.05 -18.15
C ALA A 163 6.00 26.93 -19.12
N ARG A 164 5.83 25.69 -18.62
CA ARG A 164 5.38 24.54 -19.42
C ARG A 164 3.86 24.55 -19.58
N PRO A 165 3.33 24.79 -20.80
CA PRO A 165 1.89 24.82 -21.02
C PRO A 165 1.21 23.52 -20.57
N GLY A 166 1.81 22.37 -20.88
CA GLY A 166 1.25 21.05 -20.52
C GLY A 166 1.16 20.82 -19.02
N LEU A 167 2.22 21.10 -18.27
CA LEU A 167 2.21 20.94 -16.81
C LEU A 167 1.22 21.92 -16.14
N LYS A 168 1.20 23.16 -16.60
CA LYS A 168 0.25 24.18 -16.12
C LYS A 168 -1.21 23.73 -16.31
N LYS A 169 -1.52 23.24 -17.51
CA LYS A 169 -2.88 22.76 -17.82
C LYS A 169 -3.25 21.51 -17.04
N LEU A 170 -2.30 20.59 -16.85
CA LEU A 170 -2.51 19.40 -16.02
C LEU A 170 -2.78 19.76 -14.55
N MET A 171 -2.06 20.75 -14.01
CA MET A 171 -2.26 21.28 -12.66
C MET A 171 -3.64 21.92 -12.51
N GLU A 172 -4.08 22.69 -13.49
CA GLU A 172 -5.42 23.30 -13.51
C GLU A 172 -6.53 22.24 -13.47
N LEU A 173 -6.48 21.26 -14.37
CA LEU A 173 -7.45 20.16 -14.43
C LEU A 173 -7.42 19.26 -13.18
N ALA A 174 -6.26 19.14 -12.58
CA ALA A 174 -6.08 18.41 -11.31
C ALA A 174 -6.46 19.23 -10.07
N GLN A 175 -6.87 20.51 -10.23
CA GLN A 175 -7.18 21.43 -9.14
C GLN A 175 -6.05 21.53 -8.11
N VAL A 176 -4.81 21.61 -8.58
CA VAL A 176 -3.64 21.76 -7.73
C VAL A 176 -3.57 23.18 -7.20
N ALA A 177 -3.75 23.32 -5.87
CA ALA A 177 -3.63 24.62 -5.21
C ALA A 177 -2.16 24.98 -4.97
N GLN A 178 -1.90 26.28 -4.84
CA GLN A 178 -0.60 26.79 -4.41
C GLN A 178 -0.58 26.97 -2.88
N PRO A 179 0.55 26.71 -2.21
CA PRO A 179 1.80 26.13 -2.76
C PRO A 179 1.65 24.65 -3.14
N VAL A 180 2.42 24.22 -4.16
CA VAL A 180 2.47 22.81 -4.56
C VAL A 180 3.14 21.99 -3.45
N ASN A 181 2.63 20.79 -3.19
CA ASN A 181 3.18 19.86 -2.22
C ASN A 181 3.33 18.44 -2.81
N THR A 182 3.98 17.55 -2.09
CA THR A 182 4.21 16.16 -2.54
C THR A 182 2.91 15.38 -2.77
N GLY A 183 1.87 15.64 -1.96
CA GLY A 183 0.55 15.03 -2.17
C GLY A 183 -0.08 15.45 -3.52
N HIS A 184 0.12 16.69 -3.95
CA HIS A 184 -0.30 17.12 -5.28
C HIS A 184 0.43 16.36 -6.39
N LEU A 185 1.75 16.13 -6.24
CA LEU A 185 2.54 15.39 -7.20
C LEU A 185 2.11 13.92 -7.27
N GLY A 186 2.10 13.24 -6.12
CA GLY A 186 1.86 11.79 -6.05
C GLY A 186 0.40 11.37 -6.29
N PHE A 187 -0.58 12.18 -5.84
CA PHE A 187 -2.00 11.77 -5.88
C PHE A 187 -2.85 12.53 -6.90
N ARG A 188 -2.35 13.65 -7.44
CA ARG A 188 -3.11 14.42 -8.44
C ARG A 188 -2.45 14.43 -9.81
N LEU A 189 -1.15 14.72 -9.92
CA LEU A 189 -0.47 14.83 -11.22
C LEU A 189 -0.01 13.47 -11.75
N ALA A 190 0.76 12.72 -10.96
CA ALA A 190 1.31 11.44 -11.36
C ALA A 190 0.25 10.41 -11.84
N PRO A 191 -0.93 10.26 -11.20
CA PRO A 191 -1.94 9.32 -11.68
C PRO A 191 -2.49 9.64 -13.08
N ARG A 192 -2.51 10.91 -13.49
CA ARG A 192 -2.97 11.33 -14.82
C ARG A 192 -1.97 10.96 -15.92
N LEU A 193 -0.68 11.16 -15.66
CA LEU A 193 0.38 10.71 -16.56
C LEU A 193 0.45 9.19 -16.63
N ASN A 194 0.40 8.52 -15.47
CA ASN A 194 0.38 7.05 -15.41
C ASN A 194 -0.82 6.43 -16.14
N ALA A 195 -1.97 7.13 -16.21
CA ALA A 195 -3.15 6.64 -16.93
C ALA A 195 -2.88 6.48 -18.43
N GLY A 196 -2.10 7.38 -19.03
CA GLY A 196 -1.67 7.26 -20.42
C GLY A 196 -0.93 5.95 -20.68
N GLY A 197 0.09 5.63 -19.88
CA GLY A 197 0.86 4.38 -20.00
C GLY A 197 0.12 3.11 -19.55
N ARG A 198 -1.04 3.23 -18.90
CA ARG A 198 -1.85 2.08 -18.45
C ARG A 198 -2.98 1.70 -19.42
N LEU A 199 -3.58 2.67 -20.07
CA LEU A 199 -4.75 2.49 -20.94
C LEU A 199 -4.42 2.69 -22.42
N GLU A 200 -3.37 3.46 -22.72
CA GLU A 200 -2.90 3.77 -24.08
C GLU A 200 -1.37 3.76 -24.15
N THR A 201 -0.79 4.67 -24.92
CA THR A 201 0.65 4.87 -25.04
C THR A 201 1.11 6.10 -24.25
N ALA A 202 2.26 6.00 -23.59
CA ALA A 202 2.82 7.12 -22.81
C ALA A 202 3.47 8.21 -23.67
N GLU A 203 3.51 8.07 -24.99
CA GLU A 203 4.05 9.08 -25.91
C GLU A 203 3.35 10.43 -25.78
N GLN A 204 2.03 10.42 -25.63
CA GLN A 204 1.23 11.63 -25.42
C GLN A 204 1.64 12.37 -24.14
N CYS A 205 2.11 11.65 -23.13
CA CYS A 205 2.58 12.26 -21.89
C CYS A 205 3.91 13.01 -22.10
N VAL A 206 4.86 12.43 -22.84
CA VAL A 206 6.09 13.12 -23.23
C VAL A 206 5.78 14.35 -24.07
N LYS A 207 4.86 14.22 -25.03
CA LYS A 207 4.42 15.33 -25.86
C LYS A 207 3.80 16.45 -25.02
N LEU A 208 2.93 16.14 -24.06
CA LEU A 208 2.36 17.10 -23.12
C LEU A 208 3.44 17.89 -22.37
N LEU A 209 4.44 17.18 -21.83
CA LEU A 209 5.48 17.81 -20.99
C LEU A 209 6.48 18.63 -21.78
N THR A 210 6.58 18.43 -23.09
CA THR A 210 7.60 19.08 -23.96
C THR A 210 7.03 20.07 -24.98
N THR A 211 5.73 20.06 -25.24
CA THR A 211 5.08 21.01 -26.17
C THR A 211 5.17 22.45 -25.68
N LYS A 212 5.25 23.39 -26.63
CA LYS A 212 5.16 24.83 -26.39
C LYS A 212 3.81 25.40 -26.85
N ASP A 213 3.00 24.59 -27.51
CA ASP A 213 1.68 24.97 -28.03
C ASP A 213 0.60 24.78 -26.92
N GLU A 214 -0.05 25.86 -26.53
CA GLU A 214 -1.09 25.85 -25.49
C GLU A 214 -2.36 25.09 -25.94
N VAL A 215 -2.69 25.09 -27.23
CA VAL A 215 -3.86 24.39 -27.77
C VAL A 215 -3.60 22.89 -27.70
N GLU A 216 -2.44 22.45 -28.18
CA GLU A 216 -2.01 21.05 -28.10
C GLU A 216 -1.92 20.57 -26.65
N ALA A 217 -1.31 21.37 -25.77
CA ALA A 217 -1.22 21.09 -24.34
C ALA A 217 -2.60 20.89 -23.69
N THR A 218 -3.55 21.76 -24.04
CA THR A 218 -4.93 21.68 -23.52
C THR A 218 -5.63 20.41 -23.99
N ALA A 219 -5.49 20.06 -25.27
CA ALA A 219 -6.12 18.86 -25.83
C ALA A 219 -5.57 17.59 -25.16
N ILE A 220 -4.25 17.46 -25.06
CA ILE A 220 -3.60 16.28 -24.46
C ILE A 220 -3.91 16.19 -22.95
N ALA A 221 -3.80 17.29 -22.20
CA ALA A 221 -4.10 17.28 -20.77
C ALA A 221 -5.55 16.89 -20.47
N THR A 222 -6.49 17.37 -21.29
CA THR A 222 -7.91 17.02 -21.16
C THR A 222 -8.13 15.53 -21.44
N HIS A 223 -7.48 14.98 -22.48
CA HIS A 223 -7.53 13.55 -22.78
C HIS A 223 -6.98 12.70 -21.65
N LEU A 224 -5.79 13.01 -21.14
CA LEU A 224 -5.17 12.27 -20.02
C LEU A 224 -6.02 12.36 -18.73
N ASN A 225 -6.66 13.49 -18.47
CA ASN A 225 -7.61 13.61 -17.36
C ASN A 225 -8.83 12.69 -17.54
N GLY A 226 -9.34 12.55 -18.76
CA GLY A 226 -10.40 11.59 -19.10
C GLY A 226 -9.96 10.14 -18.86
N LEU A 227 -8.78 9.75 -19.36
CA LEU A 227 -8.20 8.43 -19.15
C LEU A 227 -8.02 8.11 -17.65
N ASN A 228 -7.59 9.10 -16.85
CA ASN A 228 -7.47 8.88 -15.41
C ASN A 228 -8.85 8.67 -14.73
N GLN A 229 -9.90 9.35 -15.17
CA GLN A 229 -11.25 9.11 -14.66
C GLN A 229 -11.76 7.71 -15.05
N GLU A 230 -11.51 7.29 -16.27
CA GLU A 230 -11.83 5.93 -16.75
C GLU A 230 -11.08 4.87 -15.95
N ARG A 231 -9.76 5.04 -15.76
CA ARG A 231 -8.94 4.16 -14.94
C ARG A 231 -9.48 4.07 -13.51
N GLN A 232 -9.89 5.20 -12.90
CA GLN A 232 -10.46 5.21 -11.55
C GLN A 232 -11.80 4.45 -11.47
N ALA A 233 -12.65 4.58 -12.49
CA ALA A 233 -13.90 3.83 -12.57
C ALA A 233 -13.64 2.32 -12.68
N MET A 234 -12.71 1.91 -13.56
CA MET A 234 -12.29 0.51 -13.69
C MET A 234 -11.70 -0.03 -12.38
N GLU A 235 -10.80 0.74 -11.74
CA GLU A 235 -10.20 0.36 -10.45
C GLU A 235 -11.28 0.10 -9.40
N LYS A 236 -12.23 1.02 -9.27
CA LYS A 236 -13.34 0.90 -8.32
C LYS A 236 -14.17 -0.36 -8.58
N GLN A 237 -14.53 -0.59 -9.84
CA GLN A 237 -15.31 -1.76 -10.25
C GLN A 237 -14.57 -3.07 -9.94
N ILE A 238 -13.27 -3.15 -10.27
CA ILE A 238 -12.47 -4.35 -10.00
C ILE A 238 -12.34 -4.59 -8.49
N VAL A 239 -12.10 -3.52 -7.70
CA VAL A 239 -12.02 -3.63 -6.23
C VAL A 239 -13.34 -4.12 -5.64
N GLU A 240 -14.48 -3.58 -6.07
CA GLU A 240 -15.81 -4.01 -5.60
C GLU A 240 -16.08 -5.48 -5.95
N GLN A 241 -15.79 -5.90 -7.18
CA GLN A 241 -15.95 -7.29 -7.63
C GLN A 241 -15.01 -8.24 -6.88
N ALA A 242 -13.73 -7.85 -6.71
CA ALA A 242 -12.76 -8.66 -5.99
C ALA A 242 -13.14 -8.82 -4.51
N ILE A 243 -13.58 -7.74 -3.84
CA ILE A 243 -14.04 -7.81 -2.44
C ILE A 243 -15.28 -8.71 -2.33
N SER A 244 -16.22 -8.62 -3.25
CA SER A 244 -17.40 -9.50 -3.23
C SER A 244 -17.06 -10.96 -3.48
N ALA A 245 -15.95 -11.26 -4.17
CA ALA A 245 -15.48 -12.62 -4.42
C ALA A 245 -14.68 -13.22 -3.23
N ILE A 246 -14.16 -12.39 -2.30
CA ILE A 246 -13.36 -12.84 -1.15
C ILE A 246 -14.06 -13.96 -0.36
N PRO A 247 -15.33 -13.87 0.05
CA PRO A 247 -15.96 -14.91 0.86
C PRO A 247 -16.00 -16.30 0.20
N ALA A 248 -16.00 -16.34 -1.14
CA ALA A 248 -16.03 -17.58 -1.89
C ALA A 248 -14.63 -18.13 -2.23
N GLN A 249 -13.62 -17.27 -2.27
CA GLN A 249 -12.29 -17.64 -2.78
C GLN A 249 -11.20 -17.65 -1.71
N VAL A 250 -11.41 -17.03 -0.56
CA VAL A 250 -10.40 -16.88 0.51
C VAL A 250 -10.95 -17.40 1.83
N ASN A 251 -10.18 -18.27 2.46
CA ASN A 251 -10.45 -18.72 3.82
C ASN A 251 -9.38 -18.14 4.75
N PHE A 252 -9.69 -17.03 5.42
CA PHE A 252 -8.75 -16.35 6.33
C PHE A 252 -8.30 -17.19 7.54
N ARG A 253 -8.88 -18.35 7.77
CA ARG A 253 -8.41 -19.31 8.79
C ARG A 253 -7.14 -20.04 8.36
N THR A 254 -7.07 -20.36 7.06
CA THR A 254 -6.02 -21.21 6.50
C THR A 254 -5.13 -20.46 5.54
N ASP A 255 -5.64 -19.39 4.94
CA ASP A 255 -4.94 -18.66 3.89
C ASP A 255 -4.08 -17.55 4.48
N PHE A 256 -2.83 -17.50 4.03
CA PHE A 256 -1.85 -16.47 4.38
C PHE A 256 -1.71 -15.40 3.29
N ALA A 257 -2.41 -15.56 2.19
CA ALA A 257 -2.51 -14.56 1.14
C ALA A 257 -3.94 -14.51 0.58
N ILE A 258 -4.39 -13.33 0.20
CA ILE A 258 -5.61 -13.14 -0.56
C ILE A 258 -5.28 -13.42 -2.02
N VAL A 259 -5.86 -14.47 -2.61
CA VAL A 259 -5.70 -14.80 -4.03
C VAL A 259 -7.07 -14.76 -4.68
N ILE A 260 -7.33 -13.77 -5.52
CA ILE A 260 -8.61 -13.56 -6.19
C ILE A 260 -8.44 -13.73 -7.68
N LEU A 261 -9.27 -14.60 -8.27
CA LEU A 261 -9.39 -14.79 -9.70
C LEU A 261 -10.70 -14.16 -10.19
N GLY A 262 -10.59 -13.20 -11.08
CA GLY A 262 -11.71 -12.60 -11.81
C GLY A 262 -11.61 -12.84 -13.32
N GLN A 263 -12.63 -12.43 -14.05
CA GLN A 263 -12.74 -12.62 -15.49
C GLN A 263 -12.56 -11.31 -16.24
N GLU A 264 -11.71 -11.29 -17.26
CA GLU A 264 -11.56 -10.18 -18.23
C GLU A 264 -11.33 -8.81 -17.59
N TRP A 265 -10.64 -8.76 -16.42
CA TRP A 265 -10.26 -7.49 -15.82
C TRP A 265 -9.08 -6.86 -16.58
N ASN A 266 -9.04 -5.54 -16.64
CA ASN A 266 -7.95 -4.83 -17.32
C ASN A 266 -6.61 -5.06 -16.59
N ASN A 267 -5.63 -5.66 -17.29
CA ASN A 267 -4.31 -6.00 -16.75
C ASN A 267 -3.49 -4.76 -16.29
N GLY A 268 -3.74 -3.58 -16.89
CA GLY A 268 -3.11 -2.32 -16.47
C GLY A 268 -3.63 -1.78 -15.14
N VAL A 269 -4.80 -2.27 -14.67
CA VAL A 269 -5.51 -1.77 -13.48
C VAL A 269 -5.50 -2.76 -12.30
N ILE A 270 -5.42 -4.08 -12.55
CA ILE A 270 -5.45 -5.10 -11.47
C ILE A 270 -4.40 -4.86 -10.37
N GLY A 271 -3.24 -4.29 -10.71
CA GLY A 271 -2.20 -3.97 -9.74
C GLY A 271 -2.58 -2.87 -8.76
N LEU A 272 -3.44 -1.93 -9.18
CA LEU A 272 -4.01 -0.90 -8.29
C LEU A 272 -5.05 -1.53 -7.36
N ALA A 273 -5.91 -2.39 -7.92
CA ALA A 273 -6.88 -3.13 -7.13
C ALA A 273 -6.21 -4.04 -6.08
N ALA A 274 -5.14 -4.76 -6.45
CA ALA A 274 -4.34 -5.54 -5.51
C ALA A 274 -3.79 -4.69 -4.37
N GLY A 275 -3.28 -3.48 -4.67
CA GLY A 275 -2.81 -2.53 -3.66
C GLY A 275 -3.91 -2.11 -2.70
N ARG A 276 -5.09 -1.75 -3.20
CA ARG A 276 -6.25 -1.35 -2.37
C ARG A 276 -6.74 -2.48 -1.45
N ILE A 277 -6.76 -3.70 -1.96
CA ILE A 277 -7.18 -4.87 -1.18
C ILE A 277 -6.11 -5.19 -0.12
N CYS A 278 -4.82 -5.18 -0.51
CA CYS A 278 -3.71 -5.38 0.41
C CYS A 278 -3.73 -4.35 1.55
N GLU A 279 -3.92 -3.08 1.25
CA GLU A 279 -4.02 -2.00 2.23
C GLU A 279 -5.25 -2.19 3.15
N LYS A 280 -6.41 -2.50 2.57
CA LYS A 280 -7.66 -2.67 3.33
C LYS A 280 -7.62 -3.82 4.31
N TYR A 281 -7.07 -4.95 3.90
CA TYR A 281 -7.05 -6.18 4.70
C TYR A 281 -5.75 -6.41 5.45
N HIS A 282 -4.72 -5.61 5.15
CA HIS A 282 -3.35 -5.79 5.64
C HIS A 282 -2.84 -7.23 5.41
N PHE A 283 -2.99 -7.70 4.17
CA PHE A 283 -2.71 -9.08 3.76
C PHE A 283 -1.97 -9.12 2.43
N PRO A 284 -0.95 -9.98 2.25
CA PRO A 284 -0.40 -10.23 0.93
C PRO A 284 -1.52 -10.57 -0.04
N THR A 285 -1.59 -9.88 -1.17
CA THR A 285 -2.73 -9.95 -2.09
C THR A 285 -2.27 -10.19 -3.51
N ILE A 286 -2.86 -11.16 -4.16
CA ILE A 286 -2.70 -11.49 -5.57
C ILE A 286 -4.06 -11.37 -6.25
N VAL A 287 -4.18 -10.44 -7.18
CA VAL A 287 -5.36 -10.26 -8.02
C VAL A 287 -5.03 -10.74 -9.41
N LEU A 288 -5.78 -11.72 -9.89
CA LEU A 288 -5.61 -12.40 -11.16
C LEU A 288 -6.78 -12.08 -12.09
N SER A 289 -6.48 -11.77 -13.34
CA SER A 289 -7.47 -11.66 -14.43
C SER A 289 -7.31 -12.80 -15.39
N GLN A 290 -8.35 -13.61 -15.54
CA GLN A 290 -8.37 -14.72 -16.47
C GLN A 290 -8.76 -14.27 -17.87
N HIS A 291 -7.95 -14.67 -18.85
CA HIS A 291 -8.17 -14.50 -20.28
C HIS A 291 -7.94 -15.86 -20.97
N GLY A 292 -9.02 -16.53 -21.29
CA GLY A 292 -8.96 -17.92 -21.78
C GLY A 292 -8.36 -18.87 -20.73
N ASP A 293 -7.32 -19.61 -21.11
CA ASP A 293 -6.66 -20.58 -20.23
C ASP A 293 -5.61 -19.97 -19.30
N LEU A 294 -5.25 -18.71 -19.52
CA LEU A 294 -4.22 -18.02 -18.75
C LEU A 294 -4.83 -16.99 -17.80
N ALA A 295 -4.19 -16.80 -16.66
CA ALA A 295 -4.47 -15.76 -15.71
C ALA A 295 -3.23 -14.88 -15.52
N VAL A 296 -3.39 -13.57 -15.75
CA VAL A 296 -2.36 -12.56 -15.49
C VAL A 296 -2.62 -11.97 -14.10
N GLY A 297 -1.59 -11.99 -13.25
CA GLY A 297 -1.71 -11.60 -11.86
C GLY A 297 -0.81 -10.42 -11.48
N SER A 298 -1.30 -9.60 -10.58
CA SER A 298 -0.52 -8.59 -9.90
C SER A 298 -0.54 -8.82 -8.40
N CYS A 299 0.64 -8.82 -7.81
CA CYS A 299 0.86 -9.11 -6.40
C CYS A 299 1.21 -7.83 -5.64
N ARG A 300 0.71 -7.71 -4.42
CA ARG A 300 1.12 -6.70 -3.44
C ARG A 300 1.31 -7.38 -2.10
N SER A 301 2.30 -6.91 -1.34
CA SER A 301 2.65 -7.49 -0.05
C SER A 301 2.60 -6.47 1.07
N ILE A 302 2.62 -7.00 2.30
CA ILE A 302 2.75 -6.25 3.53
C ILE A 302 4.22 -6.24 3.99
N PRO A 303 4.65 -5.27 4.81
CA PRO A 303 5.96 -5.32 5.44
C PRO A 303 6.17 -6.65 6.18
N GLY A 304 7.34 -7.25 6.04
CA GLY A 304 7.67 -8.55 6.63
C GLY A 304 7.34 -9.77 5.77
N VAL A 305 6.66 -9.62 4.62
CA VAL A 305 6.43 -10.70 3.66
C VAL A 305 7.00 -10.33 2.30
N ASP A 306 8.06 -11.00 1.88
CA ASP A 306 8.64 -10.86 0.53
C ASP A 306 7.88 -11.71 -0.47
N ILE A 307 6.99 -11.09 -1.25
CA ILE A 307 6.14 -11.81 -2.20
C ILE A 307 6.95 -12.44 -3.36
N HIS A 308 8.04 -11.82 -3.79
CA HIS A 308 8.88 -12.40 -4.84
C HIS A 308 9.58 -13.67 -4.35
N GLN A 309 10.13 -13.65 -3.13
CA GLN A 309 10.73 -14.83 -2.51
C GLN A 309 9.69 -15.93 -2.30
N MET A 310 8.46 -15.58 -1.88
CA MET A 310 7.38 -16.55 -1.71
C MET A 310 6.98 -17.21 -3.02
N LEU A 311 6.86 -16.46 -4.11
CA LEU A 311 6.58 -17.03 -5.44
C LEU A 311 7.72 -17.93 -5.91
N THR A 312 8.97 -17.56 -5.65
CA THR A 312 10.15 -18.38 -5.96
C THR A 312 10.12 -19.70 -5.18
N ALA A 313 9.79 -19.66 -3.90
CA ALA A 313 9.65 -20.84 -3.06
C ALA A 313 8.46 -21.72 -3.49
N CYS A 314 7.34 -21.13 -3.91
CA CYS A 314 6.22 -21.88 -4.49
C CYS A 314 6.64 -22.64 -5.76
N LYS A 315 7.39 -21.99 -6.66
CA LYS A 315 7.92 -22.63 -7.86
C LYS A 315 8.82 -23.82 -7.51
N ALA A 316 9.75 -23.62 -6.59
CA ALA A 316 10.69 -24.68 -6.15
C ALA A 316 9.95 -25.86 -5.51
N LEU A 317 8.96 -25.59 -4.64
CA LEU A 317 8.16 -26.61 -4.00
C LEU A 317 7.33 -27.42 -4.98
N TYR A 318 6.68 -26.76 -5.96
CA TYR A 318 5.90 -27.40 -7.02
C TYR A 318 6.75 -28.35 -7.84
N GLN A 319 7.97 -27.95 -8.20
CA GLN A 319 8.93 -28.79 -8.92
C GLN A 319 9.42 -29.96 -8.05
N ALA A 320 9.68 -29.76 -6.77
CA ALA A 320 10.09 -30.80 -5.85
C ALA A 320 9.00 -31.87 -5.61
N GLU A 321 7.73 -31.50 -5.76
CA GLU A 321 6.59 -32.43 -5.73
C GLU A 321 6.41 -33.23 -7.03
N GLY A 322 7.30 -33.07 -8.01
CA GLY A 322 7.29 -33.83 -9.27
C GLY A 322 6.39 -33.22 -10.35
N HIS A 323 5.92 -31.99 -10.15
CA HIS A 323 5.10 -31.28 -11.13
C HIS A 323 5.96 -30.47 -12.11
N GLY A 324 5.37 -30.05 -13.22
CA GLY A 324 6.05 -29.28 -14.26
C GLY A 324 6.22 -27.80 -13.92
N GLN A 325 5.81 -26.92 -14.81
CA GLN A 325 5.95 -25.48 -14.68
C GLN A 325 4.73 -24.89 -13.97
N LEU A 326 4.93 -24.17 -12.85
CA LEU A 326 3.86 -23.50 -12.11
C LEU A 326 3.46 -22.16 -12.76
N PHE A 327 4.46 -21.35 -13.13
CA PHE A 327 4.25 -20.05 -13.76
C PHE A 327 4.76 -20.05 -15.19
N GLU A 328 4.01 -19.47 -16.11
CA GLU A 328 4.52 -19.15 -17.45
C GLU A 328 5.62 -18.07 -17.35
N ARG A 329 5.38 -17.08 -16.50
CA ARG A 329 6.38 -16.06 -16.12
C ARG A 329 6.01 -15.47 -14.77
N PHE A 330 7.01 -15.01 -14.03
CA PHE A 330 6.83 -14.14 -12.85
C PHE A 330 8.09 -13.31 -12.63
N GLY A 331 7.93 -12.18 -11.92
CA GLY A 331 9.04 -11.30 -11.56
C GLY A 331 8.56 -10.11 -10.76
N GLY A 332 9.49 -9.36 -10.19
CA GLY A 332 9.20 -8.20 -9.35
C GLY A 332 10.13 -8.08 -8.17
N HIS A 333 9.66 -7.43 -7.11
CA HIS A 333 10.39 -7.12 -5.89
C HIS A 333 9.62 -7.61 -4.66
N SER A 334 10.20 -7.41 -3.48
CA SER A 334 9.63 -7.88 -2.21
C SER A 334 8.19 -7.43 -1.95
N GLN A 335 7.83 -6.19 -2.32
CA GLN A 335 6.50 -5.62 -2.03
C GLN A 335 5.53 -5.67 -3.21
N ALA A 336 6.02 -5.90 -4.42
CA ALA A 336 5.19 -5.94 -5.63
C ALA A 336 5.79 -6.86 -6.68
N ALA A 337 4.96 -7.75 -7.22
CA ALA A 337 5.35 -8.67 -8.29
C ALA A 337 4.22 -8.83 -9.32
N GLY A 338 4.57 -9.37 -10.46
CA GLY A 338 3.63 -9.80 -11.49
C GLY A 338 3.85 -11.27 -11.83
N LEU A 339 2.79 -11.94 -12.25
CA LEU A 339 2.88 -13.33 -12.68
C LEU A 339 1.90 -13.64 -13.82
N THR A 340 2.19 -14.71 -14.56
CA THR A 340 1.24 -15.35 -15.48
C THR A 340 1.21 -16.83 -15.15
N ILE A 341 0.02 -17.39 -14.98
CA ILE A 341 -0.21 -18.76 -14.57
C ILE A 341 -1.39 -19.34 -15.36
N ARG A 342 -1.44 -20.64 -15.55
CA ARG A 342 -2.65 -21.30 -16.06
C ARG A 342 -3.77 -21.17 -15.04
N ALA A 343 -4.96 -20.80 -15.48
CA ALA A 343 -6.10 -20.56 -14.58
C ALA A 343 -6.44 -21.80 -13.72
N GLU A 344 -6.29 -23.01 -14.27
CA GLU A 344 -6.46 -24.28 -13.56
C GLU A 344 -5.51 -24.49 -12.38
N LEU A 345 -4.32 -23.81 -12.37
CA LEU A 345 -3.31 -23.92 -11.33
C LEU A 345 -3.48 -22.87 -10.21
N VAL A 346 -4.47 -21.99 -10.29
CA VAL A 346 -4.72 -20.98 -9.24
C VAL A 346 -5.04 -21.62 -7.88
N PRO A 347 -5.86 -22.67 -7.78
CA PRO A 347 -6.06 -23.39 -6.50
C PRO A 347 -4.76 -23.95 -5.94
N GLU A 348 -3.88 -24.44 -6.80
CA GLU A 348 -2.58 -24.95 -6.42
C GLU A 348 -1.64 -23.86 -5.90
N LEU A 349 -1.63 -22.69 -6.55
CA LEU A 349 -0.90 -21.53 -6.05
C LEU A 349 -1.34 -21.15 -4.62
N ARG A 350 -2.66 -21.17 -4.32
CA ARG A 350 -3.16 -20.94 -2.95
C ARG A 350 -2.60 -21.97 -1.96
N ARG A 351 -2.65 -23.25 -2.32
CA ARG A 351 -2.12 -24.34 -1.50
C ARG A 351 -0.62 -24.14 -1.18
N LEU A 352 0.16 -23.79 -2.20
CA LEU A 352 1.60 -23.58 -2.07
C LEU A 352 1.92 -22.36 -1.20
N LEU A 353 1.26 -21.22 -1.42
CA LEU A 353 1.44 -20.01 -0.60
C LEU A 353 1.16 -20.28 0.88
N ASN A 354 0.10 -21.05 1.17
CA ASN A 354 -0.26 -21.42 2.54
C ASN A 354 0.77 -22.34 3.23
N ARG A 355 1.61 -23.02 2.46
CA ARG A 355 2.72 -23.82 2.98
C ARG A 355 4.00 -23.00 3.13
N VAL A 356 4.29 -22.16 2.16
CA VAL A 356 5.55 -21.42 2.07
C VAL A 356 5.59 -20.22 3.01
N ILE A 357 4.53 -19.41 3.06
CA ILE A 357 4.52 -18.17 3.86
C ILE A 357 4.79 -18.43 5.35
N PRO A 358 4.12 -19.38 6.04
CA PRO A 358 4.36 -19.60 7.46
C PRO A 358 5.69 -20.31 7.79
N GLN A 359 6.41 -20.78 6.77
CA GLN A 359 7.71 -21.47 6.91
C GLN A 359 8.90 -20.60 6.50
N GLY A 360 8.65 -19.41 5.96
CA GLY A 360 9.71 -18.49 5.54
C GLY A 360 10.55 -18.02 6.74
N ASP A 361 11.88 -18.07 6.60
CA ASP A 361 12.85 -17.73 7.65
C ASP A 361 12.69 -16.31 8.23
N ASN A 362 12.00 -15.41 7.51
CA ASN A 362 11.78 -14.02 7.90
C ASN A 362 10.30 -13.67 8.14
N CYS A 363 9.38 -14.64 8.12
CA CYS A 363 7.97 -14.36 8.32
C CYS A 363 7.61 -14.46 9.80
N ASP A 364 7.88 -13.39 10.54
CA ASP A 364 7.21 -13.17 11.81
C ASP A 364 5.72 -12.87 11.53
N LEU A 365 4.86 -13.79 11.90
CA LEU A 365 3.40 -13.66 11.68
C LEU A 365 2.78 -12.45 12.39
N THR A 366 3.53 -11.77 13.25
CA THR A 366 3.12 -10.46 13.82
C THR A 366 3.03 -9.38 12.75
N CYS A 367 3.69 -9.55 11.59
CA CYS A 367 3.58 -8.65 10.45
C CYS A 367 2.14 -8.53 9.88
N TYR A 368 1.28 -9.52 10.15
CA TYR A 368 -0.14 -9.45 9.79
C TYR A 368 -0.99 -8.55 10.70
N ILE A 369 -0.40 -8.03 11.78
CA ILE A 369 -1.06 -7.07 12.67
C ILE A 369 -0.67 -5.67 12.22
N PRO A 370 -1.62 -4.84 11.74
CA PRO A 370 -1.31 -3.47 11.36
C PRO A 370 -0.78 -2.69 12.56
N GLN A 371 0.43 -2.18 12.43
CA GLN A 371 1.05 -1.32 13.44
C GLN A 371 0.97 0.14 12.99
N LYS A 372 0.78 1.03 13.95
CA LYS A 372 0.86 2.48 13.75
C LYS A 372 1.94 3.03 14.68
N GLU A 373 2.92 3.66 14.08
CA GLU A 373 4.02 4.31 14.79
C GLU A 373 3.74 5.80 14.96
N TYR A 374 4.33 6.39 15.99
CA TYR A 374 4.29 7.83 16.23
C TYR A 374 5.65 8.27 16.80
N GLU A 375 6.02 9.52 16.53
CA GLU A 375 7.32 10.05 16.94
C GLU A 375 7.30 10.54 18.39
N LEU A 376 6.22 11.20 18.80
CA LEU A 376 6.17 11.86 20.11
C LEU A 376 4.76 11.92 20.66
N GLU A 377 4.63 11.75 21.98
CA GLU A 377 3.42 12.04 22.72
C GLU A 377 3.41 13.51 23.16
N VAL A 378 2.32 14.22 22.88
CA VAL A 378 2.19 15.65 23.16
C VAL A 378 0.85 15.99 23.82
N PRO A 379 0.81 16.95 24.76
CA PRO A 379 -0.46 17.50 25.25
C PRO A 379 -1.12 18.35 24.16
N LEU A 380 -2.45 18.40 24.15
CA LEU A 380 -3.20 19.12 23.11
C LEU A 380 -2.90 20.63 23.09
N GLU A 381 -2.47 21.19 24.22
CA GLU A 381 -2.01 22.58 24.36
C GLU A 381 -0.80 22.89 23.48
N ALA A 382 0.15 21.96 23.38
CA ALA A 382 1.34 22.11 22.54
C ALA A 382 1.02 22.11 21.05
N VAL A 383 -0.15 21.60 20.64
CA VAL A 383 -0.57 21.52 19.24
C VAL A 383 -1.14 22.87 18.80
N ASN A 384 -0.27 23.76 18.37
CA ASN A 384 -0.57 25.14 18.00
C ASN A 384 0.06 25.50 16.64
N MET A 385 -0.14 26.74 16.19
CA MET A 385 0.41 27.21 14.90
C MET A 385 1.94 27.20 14.87
N ALA A 386 2.60 27.53 15.99
CA ALA A 386 4.06 27.54 16.06
C ALA A 386 4.64 26.13 15.85
N LEU A 387 4.04 25.11 16.46
CA LEU A 387 4.43 23.72 16.20
C LEU A 387 4.28 23.33 14.72
N ILE A 388 3.18 23.75 14.06
CA ILE A 388 3.00 23.48 12.63
C ILE A 388 4.08 24.18 11.80
N ASP A 389 4.43 25.42 12.13
CA ASP A 389 5.48 26.15 11.40
C ASP A 389 6.86 25.48 11.57
N GLU A 390 7.16 24.93 12.76
CA GLU A 390 8.37 24.14 12.99
C GLU A 390 8.35 22.82 12.19
N LEU A 391 7.25 22.07 12.23
CA LEU A 391 7.11 20.83 11.47
C LEU A 391 7.18 21.06 9.96
N ASN A 392 6.73 22.20 9.48
CA ASN A 392 6.81 22.56 8.05
C ASN A 392 8.26 22.72 7.56
N GLN A 393 9.25 22.91 8.45
CA GLN A 393 10.67 22.92 8.06
C GLN A 393 11.16 21.53 7.62
N LEU A 394 10.45 20.47 8.00
CA LEU A 394 10.74 19.10 7.53
C LEU A 394 10.31 18.85 6.07
N GLN A 395 9.50 19.74 5.50
CA GLN A 395 9.04 19.61 4.12
C GLN A 395 10.21 19.67 3.11
N PRO A 396 10.10 18.98 1.98
CA PRO A 396 9.02 18.10 1.56
C PRO A 396 9.03 16.75 2.29
N THR A 397 7.87 16.32 2.76
CA THR A 397 7.68 15.00 3.37
C THR A 397 7.13 13.99 2.36
N GLY A 398 7.44 12.71 2.57
CA GLY A 398 7.06 11.61 1.72
C GLY A 398 7.80 10.33 2.11
N TYR A 399 8.04 9.43 1.16
CA TYR A 399 8.78 8.20 1.44
C TYR A 399 10.20 8.52 1.93
N GLY A 400 10.67 7.84 2.98
CA GLY A 400 11.98 8.05 3.61
C GLY A 400 12.10 9.32 4.48
N ASN A 401 11.17 10.27 4.36
CA ASN A 401 11.01 11.45 5.20
C ASN A 401 9.51 11.65 5.51
N PRO A 402 8.89 10.77 6.32
CA PRO A 402 7.45 10.82 6.54
C PRO A 402 7.00 12.09 7.25
N ASN A 403 5.75 12.46 7.07
CA ASN A 403 5.14 13.52 7.87
C ASN A 403 5.03 13.04 9.32
N PRO A 404 5.53 13.80 10.31
CA PRO A 404 5.48 13.35 11.69
C PRO A 404 4.06 13.04 12.18
N VAL A 405 3.91 11.91 12.83
CA VAL A 405 2.70 11.50 13.51
C VAL A 405 2.89 11.68 14.99
N LEU A 406 2.03 12.45 15.62
CA LEU A 406 2.02 12.73 17.05
C LEU A 406 0.90 11.93 17.72
N MET A 407 1.04 11.71 19.02
CA MET A 407 0.05 11.07 19.85
C MET A 407 -0.45 12.01 20.95
N ALA A 408 -1.75 12.07 21.15
CA ALA A 408 -2.35 12.66 22.33
C ALA A 408 -3.30 11.66 23.00
N ARG A 409 -3.23 11.57 24.33
CA ARG A 409 -4.00 10.57 25.10
C ARG A 409 -5.10 11.22 25.93
N GLY A 410 -6.14 10.43 26.17
CA GLY A 410 -7.19 10.76 27.11
C GLY A 410 -8.06 11.95 26.72
N LEU A 411 -8.09 12.29 25.45
CA LEU A 411 -8.86 13.42 24.93
C LEU A 411 -10.37 13.13 25.06
N HIS A 412 -11.12 14.09 25.57
CA HIS A 412 -12.59 13.97 25.61
C HIS A 412 -13.16 14.25 24.22
N VAL A 413 -14.05 13.38 23.75
CA VAL A 413 -14.78 13.53 22.48
C VAL A 413 -16.02 14.38 22.75
N GLN A 414 -15.99 15.65 22.38
CA GLN A 414 -17.16 16.53 22.48
C GLN A 414 -18.15 16.27 21.34
N GLU A 415 -17.62 16.01 20.14
CA GLU A 415 -18.43 15.72 18.95
C GLU A 415 -17.69 14.73 18.05
N ALA A 416 -18.43 13.73 17.56
CA ALA A 416 -18.00 12.83 16.50
C ALA A 416 -19.14 12.68 15.50
N ARG A 417 -18.89 12.94 14.22
CA ARG A 417 -19.90 12.79 13.18
C ARG A 417 -19.30 12.37 11.83
N ARG A 418 -20.12 11.71 11.03
CA ARG A 418 -19.78 11.35 9.65
C ARG A 418 -19.88 12.58 8.75
N VAL A 419 -18.88 12.73 7.85
CA VAL A 419 -18.86 13.79 6.83
C VAL A 419 -18.39 13.23 5.48
N GLY A 420 -18.53 14.03 4.43
CA GLY A 420 -18.18 13.64 3.07
C GLY A 420 -19.26 12.78 2.38
N VAL A 421 -18.99 12.42 1.13
CA VAL A 421 -19.90 11.60 0.33
C VAL A 421 -20.11 10.24 0.97
N GLY A 422 -21.35 9.85 1.21
CA GLY A 422 -21.67 8.59 1.87
C GLY A 422 -21.25 8.50 3.34
N GLY A 423 -20.84 9.62 3.97
CA GLY A 423 -20.37 9.60 5.36
C GLY A 423 -19.02 8.91 5.54
N ALA A 424 -18.16 8.91 4.53
CA ALA A 424 -16.92 8.18 4.51
C ALA A 424 -15.88 8.67 5.52
N HIS A 425 -15.95 9.92 5.96
CA HIS A 425 -14.94 10.54 6.82
C HIS A 425 -15.48 10.84 8.20
N LEU A 426 -14.59 10.86 9.18
CA LEU A 426 -14.86 11.22 10.58
C LEU A 426 -14.51 12.68 10.81
N LYS A 427 -15.44 13.47 11.34
CA LYS A 427 -15.19 14.81 11.87
C LYS A 427 -15.29 14.76 13.39
N LEU A 428 -14.28 15.31 14.07
CA LEU A 428 -14.13 15.31 15.52
C LEU A 428 -14.01 16.72 16.08
N THR A 429 -14.48 16.89 17.30
CA THR A 429 -14.08 17.97 18.22
C THR A 429 -13.56 17.32 19.51
N LEU A 430 -12.28 17.55 19.81
CA LEU A 430 -11.56 16.94 20.90
C LEU A 430 -11.15 17.99 21.94
N LEU A 431 -11.25 17.63 23.22
CA LEU A 431 -10.93 18.50 24.36
C LEU A 431 -9.86 17.87 25.25
N ASP A 432 -8.96 18.73 25.74
CA ASP A 432 -8.02 18.44 26.81
C ASP A 432 -8.04 19.65 27.78
N GLY A 433 -8.78 19.53 28.87
CA GLY A 433 -9.08 20.66 29.74
C GLY A 433 -9.80 21.79 28.98
N ALA A 434 -9.20 22.97 28.91
CA ALA A 434 -9.72 24.12 28.18
C ALA A 434 -9.33 24.15 26.69
N ASN A 435 -8.43 23.26 26.26
CA ASN A 435 -7.94 23.22 24.90
C ASN A 435 -8.87 22.45 24.00
N VAL A 436 -9.32 23.05 22.91
CA VAL A 436 -10.23 22.46 21.90
C VAL A 436 -9.53 22.38 20.57
N ARG A 437 -9.59 21.21 19.89
CA ARG A 437 -9.10 21.02 18.52
C ARG A 437 -10.10 20.26 17.67
N GLY A 438 -10.27 20.73 16.44
CA GLY A 438 -10.98 20.00 15.41
C GLY A 438 -10.11 18.88 14.83
N GLY A 439 -10.72 17.73 14.53
CA GLY A 439 -10.06 16.62 13.86
C GLY A 439 -10.80 16.18 12.61
N ILE A 440 -10.07 15.62 11.66
CA ILE A 440 -10.58 14.94 10.47
C ILE A 440 -9.91 13.58 10.32
N GLY A 441 -10.68 12.49 10.25
CA GLY A 441 -10.21 11.15 9.93
C GLY A 441 -10.73 10.71 8.58
N PHE A 442 -9.86 10.66 7.58
CA PHE A 442 -10.25 10.24 6.24
C PHE A 442 -10.53 8.73 6.22
N GLN A 443 -11.63 8.33 5.58
CA GLN A 443 -12.12 6.93 5.49
C GLN A 443 -12.38 6.25 6.86
N GLN A 444 -12.62 7.04 7.90
CA GLN A 444 -12.87 6.58 9.27
C GLN A 444 -14.28 6.94 9.77
N GLY A 445 -15.22 7.17 8.85
CA GLY A 445 -16.57 7.61 9.21
C GLY A 445 -17.33 6.68 10.15
N ASP A 446 -17.04 5.38 10.10
CA ASP A 446 -17.64 4.36 10.98
C ASP A 446 -17.26 4.53 12.45
N LEU A 447 -16.14 5.17 12.77
CA LEU A 447 -15.74 5.45 14.15
C LEU A 447 -16.64 6.49 14.82
N ALA A 448 -17.37 7.30 14.05
CA ALA A 448 -18.33 8.26 14.63
C ALA A 448 -19.46 7.61 15.44
N ASP A 449 -19.84 6.38 15.05
CA ASP A 449 -20.97 5.68 15.65
C ASP A 449 -20.56 4.85 16.87
N ARG A 450 -19.26 4.82 17.20
CA ARG A 450 -18.73 4.02 18.31
C ARG A 450 -19.01 4.63 19.69
N GLY A 451 -19.41 5.90 19.75
CA GLY A 451 -19.76 6.59 20.99
C GLY A 451 -18.62 6.69 22.01
N TYR A 452 -17.39 6.84 21.56
CA TYR A 452 -16.24 7.00 22.43
C TYR A 452 -16.33 8.29 23.26
N GLU A 453 -16.14 8.20 24.56
CA GLU A 453 -16.10 9.38 25.46
C GLU A 453 -14.69 9.95 25.56
N ARG A 454 -13.68 9.09 25.68
CA ARG A 454 -12.27 9.45 25.74
C ARG A 454 -11.45 8.63 24.77
N VAL A 455 -10.54 9.29 24.06
CA VAL A 455 -9.75 8.66 23.02
C VAL A 455 -8.27 8.99 23.13
N ASP A 456 -7.45 8.03 22.71
CA ASP A 456 -6.06 8.26 22.35
C ASP A 456 -6.03 8.42 20.82
N VAL A 457 -5.37 9.46 20.32
CA VAL A 457 -5.40 9.82 18.92
C VAL A 457 -3.99 9.95 18.37
N LEU A 458 -3.75 9.28 17.25
CA LEU A 458 -2.58 9.49 16.40
C LEU A 458 -2.95 10.48 15.30
N PHE A 459 -2.16 11.52 15.14
CA PHE A 459 -2.48 12.59 14.20
C PHE A 459 -1.24 13.32 13.68
N SER A 460 -1.38 13.92 12.51
CA SER A 460 -0.48 14.97 12.05
C SER A 460 -1.20 16.32 12.13
N PRO A 461 -0.63 17.33 12.79
CA PRO A 461 -1.27 18.65 12.85
C PRO A 461 -1.16 19.37 11.51
N GLU A 462 -2.24 20.03 11.11
CA GLU A 462 -2.31 20.78 9.85
C GLU A 462 -3.06 22.09 10.02
N VAL A 463 -2.85 23.03 9.09
CA VAL A 463 -3.63 24.25 9.02
C VAL A 463 -4.87 24.01 8.19
N ASN A 464 -6.04 24.15 8.81
CA ASN A 464 -7.30 24.20 8.07
C ASN A 464 -7.65 25.67 7.81
N GLU A 465 -7.84 26.02 6.55
CA GLU A 465 -8.28 27.36 6.14
C GLU A 465 -9.72 27.29 5.61
N PHE A 466 -10.60 27.96 6.32
CA PHE A 466 -12.00 28.01 5.92
C PHE A 466 -12.53 29.45 6.04
N ARG A 467 -13.04 30.00 4.96
CA ARG A 467 -13.55 31.39 4.87
C ARG A 467 -12.55 32.44 5.35
N GLY A 468 -11.26 32.23 5.05
CA GLY A 468 -10.19 33.13 5.44
C GLY A 468 -9.73 33.00 6.91
N GLN A 469 -10.34 32.12 7.69
CA GLN A 469 -9.87 31.79 9.04
C GLN A 469 -8.95 30.58 9.00
N ARG A 470 -7.76 30.71 9.59
CA ARG A 470 -6.76 29.65 9.75
C ARG A 470 -6.87 29.06 11.15
N THR A 471 -7.10 27.79 11.25
CA THR A 471 -7.21 27.05 12.50
C THR A 471 -6.35 25.80 12.48
N VAL A 472 -5.86 25.38 13.65
CA VAL A 472 -5.18 24.10 13.80
C VAL A 472 -6.22 22.97 13.71
N GLN A 473 -5.98 22.00 12.86
CA GLN A 473 -6.77 20.79 12.73
C GLN A 473 -5.87 19.57 12.88
N LEU A 474 -6.40 18.52 13.49
CA LEU A 474 -5.73 17.22 13.60
C LEU A 474 -6.14 16.35 12.41
N ASN A 475 -5.19 16.00 11.55
CA ASN A 475 -5.38 14.96 10.55
C ASN A 475 -5.18 13.60 11.23
N VAL A 476 -6.30 12.93 11.55
CA VAL A 476 -6.32 11.73 12.40
C VAL A 476 -5.90 10.52 11.58
N ALA A 477 -4.73 9.95 11.92
CA ALA A 477 -4.23 8.72 11.33
C ALA A 477 -4.87 7.47 11.94
N ALA A 478 -5.10 7.49 13.26
CA ALA A 478 -5.79 6.43 13.99
C ALA A 478 -6.37 6.96 15.32
N MET A 479 -7.37 6.28 15.83
CA MET A 479 -8.00 6.60 17.09
C MET A 479 -8.45 5.32 17.81
N LYS A 480 -8.27 5.29 19.13
CA LYS A 480 -8.80 4.24 20.00
C LYS A 480 -9.34 4.82 21.29
N GLN A 481 -10.21 4.08 21.97
CA GLN A 481 -10.67 4.45 23.31
C GLN A 481 -9.51 4.46 24.30
N THR A 482 -9.44 5.51 25.13
CA THR A 482 -8.37 5.66 26.13
C THR A 482 -8.50 4.61 27.22
N GLY A 483 -7.38 3.94 27.51
CA GLY A 483 -6.91 3.22 28.74
C GLY A 483 -7.91 2.52 29.60
N GLY A 484 -9.02 2.35 29.07
CA GLY A 484 -10.02 1.99 29.90
C GLY A 484 -10.54 0.65 29.97
N SER A 485 -11.38 0.51 30.78
CA SER A 485 -12.39 -0.50 30.74
C SER A 485 -12.98 -0.48 29.32
N LEU A 486 -12.70 -1.52 28.54
CA LEU A 486 -13.39 -1.81 27.29
C LEU A 486 -14.89 -2.07 27.53
N LEU A 487 -15.29 -2.07 28.77
CA LEU A 487 -16.65 -2.29 29.24
C LEU A 487 -17.24 -0.95 29.63
N TRP A 488 -18.33 -0.57 28.97
CA TRP A 488 -19.22 0.49 29.39
C TRP A 488 -19.79 0.19 30.78
N PRO A 489 -20.23 1.17 31.56
CA PRO A 489 -20.90 0.91 32.85
C PRO A 489 -22.03 -0.11 32.73
N ASP A 490 -22.82 -0.06 31.67
CA ASP A 490 -23.90 -1.00 31.37
C ASP A 490 -23.40 -2.40 30.97
N GLU A 491 -22.18 -2.50 30.38
CA GLU A 491 -21.58 -3.76 29.99
C GLU A 491 -21.16 -4.62 31.18
N LYS A 492 -20.87 -4.03 32.35
CA LYS A 492 -20.64 -4.79 33.57
C LYS A 492 -21.88 -5.52 34.04
N MET A 493 -23.07 -4.94 33.84
CA MET A 493 -24.34 -5.59 34.12
C MET A 493 -24.64 -6.71 33.13
N ILE A 494 -24.43 -6.43 31.83
CA ILE A 494 -24.57 -7.40 30.75
C ILE A 494 -23.55 -8.54 30.93
N PHE A 495 -22.32 -8.23 31.31
CA PHE A 495 -21.27 -9.20 31.63
C PHE A 495 -21.69 -10.15 32.77
N SER A 496 -22.23 -9.61 33.83
CA SER A 496 -22.69 -10.44 34.98
C SER A 496 -23.88 -11.34 34.61
N ALA A 497 -24.80 -10.85 33.79
CA ALA A 497 -25.93 -11.63 33.30
C ALA A 497 -25.49 -12.74 32.33
N LEU A 498 -24.61 -12.42 31.36
CA LEU A 498 -24.04 -13.38 30.44
C LEU A 498 -23.17 -14.44 31.12
N LEU A 499 -22.45 -14.07 32.20
CA LEU A 499 -21.68 -15.02 32.98
C LEU A 499 -22.60 -16.02 33.68
N GLN A 500 -23.78 -15.58 34.18
CA GLN A 500 -24.77 -16.46 34.76
C GLN A 500 -25.39 -17.39 33.71
N GLU A 501 -25.72 -16.89 32.52
CA GLU A 501 -26.24 -17.71 31.42
C GLU A 501 -25.21 -18.74 30.95
N LEU A 502 -23.94 -18.35 30.76
CA LEU A 502 -22.85 -19.26 30.40
C LEU A 502 -22.65 -20.35 31.45
N THR A 503 -22.74 -20.01 32.73
CA THR A 503 -22.64 -20.98 33.84
C THR A 503 -23.79 -21.97 33.79
N ALA A 504 -25.01 -21.51 33.51
CA ALA A 504 -26.19 -22.37 33.37
C ALA A 504 -26.09 -23.29 32.14
N LEU A 505 -25.64 -22.76 30.99
CA LEU A 505 -25.40 -23.53 29.76
C LEU A 505 -24.30 -24.57 29.96
N ALA A 506 -23.17 -24.19 30.58
CA ALA A 506 -22.06 -25.09 30.88
C ALA A 506 -22.51 -26.26 31.79
N SER A 507 -23.40 -26.00 32.76
CA SER A 507 -23.95 -27.02 33.64
C SER A 507 -24.83 -28.03 32.88
N ASN A 508 -25.58 -27.58 31.89
CA ASN A 508 -26.40 -28.43 31.04
C ASN A 508 -25.56 -29.30 30.06
N TYR A 509 -24.42 -28.82 29.61
CA TYR A 509 -23.52 -29.57 28.69
C TYR A 509 -22.66 -30.62 29.42
N ASN A 510 -22.30 -30.40 30.65
CA ASN A 510 -21.55 -31.39 31.43
C ASN A 510 -22.32 -32.71 31.64
N THR A 511 -23.64 -32.72 31.44
CA THR A 511 -24.44 -33.94 31.46
C THR A 511 -24.40 -34.74 30.17
N LEU A 512 -23.84 -34.20 29.09
CA LEU A 512 -23.78 -34.83 27.75
C LEU A 512 -22.40 -35.40 27.38
N SER A 513 -21.32 -35.07 28.09
CA SER A 513 -19.97 -35.45 27.76
C SER A 513 -19.35 -36.49 28.71
N SER A 514 -19.84 -37.71 28.67
CA SER A 514 -19.14 -38.88 29.23
C SER A 514 -18.52 -39.76 28.12
N GLY A 515 -17.76 -39.19 27.24
CA GLY A 515 -17.05 -39.89 26.19
C GLY A 515 -15.59 -39.46 26.13
N ASP A 516 -14.72 -40.40 26.53
CA ASP A 516 -13.25 -40.28 26.52
C ASP A 516 -12.67 -39.88 25.17
N THR A 517 -12.16 -38.68 25.06
CA THR A 517 -11.08 -38.32 24.13
C THR A 517 -10.13 -37.38 24.82
N GLN A 518 -8.96 -37.91 25.21
CA GLN A 518 -7.82 -37.13 25.66
C GLN A 518 -7.29 -36.28 24.53
N GLU A 519 -7.90 -35.14 24.29
CA GLU A 519 -7.32 -34.11 23.41
C GLU A 519 -6.32 -33.27 24.19
N LYS A 520 -5.10 -33.15 23.65
CA LYS A 520 -4.05 -32.32 24.20
C LYS A 520 -4.49 -30.85 24.17
N ILE A 521 -4.86 -30.32 25.31
CA ILE A 521 -4.99 -28.89 25.53
C ILE A 521 -3.59 -28.36 25.75
N LEU A 522 -3.12 -27.48 24.85
CA LEU A 522 -1.79 -26.92 24.93
C LEU A 522 -1.78 -25.73 25.90
N PRO A 523 -0.94 -25.75 26.95
CA PRO A 523 -0.80 -24.60 27.82
C PRO A 523 -0.17 -23.43 27.07
N LEU A 524 -0.81 -22.26 27.14
CA LEU A 524 -0.32 -21.05 26.49
C LEU A 524 0.39 -20.18 27.54
N ARG A 525 1.68 -19.92 27.34
CA ARG A 525 2.43 -18.94 28.14
C ARG A 525 2.24 -17.55 27.55
N THR A 526 2.12 -16.51 28.38
CA THR A 526 1.80 -15.13 27.99
C THR A 526 2.74 -14.55 26.92
N ASN A 527 4.01 -14.95 26.92
CA ASN A 527 4.97 -14.58 25.89
C ASN A 527 4.75 -15.27 24.53
N GLN A 528 4.09 -16.44 24.52
CA GLN A 528 3.77 -17.17 23.28
C GLN A 528 2.48 -16.66 22.62
N LEU A 529 1.61 -15.95 23.36
CA LEU A 529 0.46 -15.27 22.80
C LEU A 529 0.88 -14.24 21.75
N ARG A 530 1.90 -13.44 22.04
CA ARG A 530 2.42 -12.44 21.09
C ARG A 530 3.02 -13.06 19.83
N GLU A 531 3.65 -14.23 19.96
CA GLU A 531 4.25 -14.96 18.83
C GLU A 531 3.21 -15.71 17.97
N LYS A 532 2.02 -15.97 18.52
CA LYS A 532 0.97 -16.78 17.87
C LYS A 532 -0.30 -16.02 17.47
N LEU A 533 -0.33 -14.69 17.66
CA LEU A 533 -1.45 -13.85 17.26
C LEU A 533 -1.53 -13.79 15.72
N ARG A 534 -2.11 -14.82 15.15
CA ARG A 534 -2.47 -14.88 13.74
C ARG A 534 -3.86 -14.32 13.56
N LEU A 535 -4.12 -13.75 12.40
CA LEU A 535 -5.48 -13.34 12.02
C LEU A 535 -6.46 -14.51 12.16
N GLY A 536 -7.66 -14.21 12.60
CA GLY A 536 -8.69 -15.22 12.87
C GLY A 536 -8.57 -15.90 14.24
N VAL A 537 -7.87 -15.28 15.19
CA VAL A 537 -7.85 -15.74 16.58
C VAL A 537 -9.01 -15.09 17.35
N LEU A 538 -9.85 -15.93 17.92
CA LEU A 538 -10.85 -15.52 18.89
C LEU A 538 -10.28 -15.70 20.29
N MET A 539 -10.24 -14.63 21.07
CA MET A 539 -9.88 -14.66 22.49
C MET A 539 -11.14 -14.47 23.32
N ILE A 540 -11.38 -15.36 24.23
CA ILE A 540 -12.50 -15.29 25.17
C ILE A 540 -11.95 -15.01 26.56
N SER A 541 -12.43 -13.93 27.19
CA SER A 541 -12.09 -13.56 28.56
C SER A 541 -13.35 -13.25 29.35
N HIS A 542 -13.31 -13.60 30.61
CA HIS A 542 -14.32 -13.26 31.62
C HIS A 542 -13.77 -12.23 32.62
N GLN A 543 -12.51 -11.83 32.48
CA GLN A 543 -11.85 -10.88 33.37
C GLN A 543 -11.31 -9.67 32.56
N SER A 544 -11.75 -8.48 32.94
CA SER A 544 -11.33 -7.22 32.26
C SER A 544 -9.84 -6.91 32.39
N ALA A 545 -9.14 -7.52 33.37
CA ALA A 545 -7.69 -7.28 33.56
C ALA A 545 -6.83 -7.76 32.40
N TRP A 546 -7.19 -8.87 31.76
CA TRP A 546 -6.45 -9.42 30.60
C TRP A 546 -6.60 -8.61 29.33
N ALA A 547 -7.69 -7.87 29.23
CA ALA A 547 -7.96 -7.03 28.07
C ALA A 547 -6.92 -5.93 27.87
N LYS A 548 -6.38 -5.38 28.95
CA LYS A 548 -5.38 -4.29 28.88
C LYS A 548 -4.08 -4.72 28.21
N ASP A 549 -3.64 -5.95 28.47
CA ASP A 549 -2.34 -6.44 27.98
C ASP A 549 -2.44 -7.04 26.56
N VAL A 550 -3.60 -7.52 26.16
CA VAL A 550 -3.83 -8.21 24.89
C VAL A 550 -4.32 -7.27 23.80
N LEU A 551 -4.97 -6.16 24.18
CA LEU A 551 -5.65 -5.27 23.25
C LEU A 551 -4.79 -4.15 22.66
N SER A 552 -3.49 -4.15 22.88
CA SER A 552 -2.61 -3.18 22.21
C SER A 552 -2.67 -3.28 20.68
N GLY A 553 -3.37 -4.27 20.11
CA GLY A 553 -3.50 -4.47 18.66
C GLY A 553 -4.78 -5.14 18.16
N GLY A 554 -5.81 -5.31 19.01
CA GLY A 554 -7.05 -6.02 18.61
C GLY A 554 -8.33 -5.24 18.88
N GLU A 555 -9.43 -5.65 18.25
CA GLU A 555 -10.78 -5.14 18.53
C GLU A 555 -11.46 -6.00 19.61
N ALA A 556 -12.13 -5.35 20.57
CA ALA A 556 -12.88 -6.03 21.62
C ALA A 556 -14.39 -5.80 21.47
N TYR A 557 -15.15 -6.85 21.68
CA TYR A 557 -16.59 -6.84 21.56
C TYR A 557 -17.24 -7.63 22.69
N THR A 558 -18.45 -7.25 23.05
CA THR A 558 -19.30 -8.00 23.96
C THR A 558 -20.30 -8.91 23.24
N ASP A 559 -20.59 -8.60 21.98
CA ASP A 559 -21.50 -9.36 21.12
C ASP A 559 -20.82 -9.84 19.84
N VAL A 560 -20.95 -11.14 19.57
CA VAL A 560 -20.47 -11.76 18.33
C VAL A 560 -21.06 -11.11 17.08
N GLY A 561 -22.30 -10.62 17.15
CA GLY A 561 -22.97 -9.92 16.05
C GLY A 561 -22.32 -8.58 15.68
N GLN A 562 -21.55 -7.98 16.57
CA GLN A 562 -20.82 -6.74 16.32
C GLN A 562 -19.50 -6.97 15.58
N VAL A 563 -19.01 -8.20 15.58
CA VAL A 563 -17.78 -8.58 14.85
C VAL A 563 -18.07 -8.59 13.36
N ARG A 564 -17.84 -7.45 12.70
CA ARG A 564 -18.13 -7.29 11.26
C ARG A 564 -17.16 -8.08 10.39
N ASP A 565 -15.93 -8.22 10.82
CA ASP A 565 -14.88 -8.92 10.05
C ASP A 565 -13.92 -9.68 10.98
N ALA A 566 -14.40 -10.82 11.49
CA ALA A 566 -13.61 -11.74 12.33
C ALA A 566 -12.30 -12.22 11.65
N ARG A 567 -12.16 -11.97 10.36
CA ARG A 567 -11.13 -12.53 9.49
C ARG A 567 -9.87 -11.70 9.41
N ALA A 568 -9.99 -10.39 9.69
CA ALA A 568 -8.89 -9.46 9.53
C ALA A 568 -8.14 -9.16 10.84
N PHE A 569 -8.73 -9.47 12.00
CA PHE A 569 -8.18 -9.04 13.28
C PHE A 569 -8.35 -10.10 14.36
N ASN A 570 -7.45 -10.05 15.35
CA ASN A 570 -7.64 -10.76 16.58
C ASN A 570 -8.78 -10.09 17.35
N THR A 571 -9.78 -10.86 17.67
CA THR A 571 -10.97 -10.39 18.36
C THR A 571 -11.00 -10.90 19.77
N VAL A 572 -11.20 -10.01 20.75
CA VAL A 572 -11.49 -10.39 22.13
C VAL A 572 -12.97 -10.26 22.36
N LEU A 573 -13.61 -11.37 22.74
CA LEU A 573 -14.99 -11.38 23.19
C LEU A 573 -15.03 -11.50 24.72
N PHE A 574 -15.74 -10.58 25.33
CA PHE A 574 -16.03 -10.64 26.78
C PHE A 574 -17.35 -11.35 27.00
N ALA A 575 -17.28 -12.50 27.69
CA ALA A 575 -18.41 -13.31 28.02
C ALA A 575 -19.45 -13.41 26.88
N PRO A 576 -19.02 -13.88 25.70
CA PRO A 576 -19.90 -13.91 24.54
C PRO A 576 -21.06 -14.87 24.76
N ASP A 577 -22.20 -14.59 24.13
CA ASP A 577 -23.24 -15.58 23.93
C ASP A 577 -22.68 -16.71 23.05
N VAL A 578 -22.26 -17.81 23.65
CA VAL A 578 -21.59 -18.92 22.95
C VAL A 578 -22.50 -19.61 21.93
N GLU A 579 -23.83 -19.49 22.05
CA GLU A 579 -24.77 -20.01 21.07
C GLU A 579 -24.68 -19.27 19.73
N LYS A 580 -24.23 -18.02 19.75
CA LYS A 580 -23.99 -17.19 18.55
C LYS A 580 -22.59 -17.27 18.00
N LEU A 581 -21.67 -18.04 18.58
CA LEU A 581 -20.33 -18.21 18.05
C LEU A 581 -20.40 -18.82 16.65
N ARG A 582 -19.68 -18.20 15.75
CA ARG A 582 -19.52 -18.68 14.36
C ARG A 582 -18.41 -19.72 14.31
N ASP A 583 -18.47 -20.60 13.34
CA ASP A 583 -17.49 -21.68 13.14
C ASP A 583 -16.24 -21.26 12.35
N ASP A 584 -16.09 -19.96 12.05
CA ASP A 584 -15.07 -19.39 11.15
C ASP A 584 -13.77 -18.98 11.84
N TRP A 585 -13.55 -19.34 13.09
CA TRP A 585 -12.31 -19.08 13.81
C TRP A 585 -11.28 -20.17 13.58
N ARG A 586 -10.01 -19.77 13.40
CA ARG A 586 -8.89 -20.70 13.29
C ARG A 586 -8.38 -21.15 14.63
N ASP A 587 -8.27 -20.23 15.56
CA ASP A 587 -7.82 -20.47 16.92
C ASP A 587 -8.81 -19.82 17.89
N VAL A 588 -9.16 -20.52 18.96
CA VAL A 588 -9.90 -19.97 20.09
C VAL A 588 -9.01 -20.05 21.32
N VAL A 589 -8.82 -18.93 21.99
CA VAL A 589 -7.96 -18.81 23.19
C VAL A 589 -8.83 -18.44 24.38
N LEU A 590 -8.82 -19.25 25.42
CA LEU A 590 -9.44 -18.93 26.70
C LEU A 590 -8.40 -18.23 27.58
N LEU A 591 -8.50 -16.91 27.71
CA LEU A 591 -7.51 -16.11 28.43
C LEU A 591 -7.50 -16.36 29.94
N ASP A 592 -8.64 -16.71 30.52
CA ASP A 592 -8.80 -16.94 31.94
C ASP A 592 -8.68 -18.42 32.31
N GLY A 593 -8.32 -19.29 31.39
CA GLY A 593 -8.31 -20.72 31.58
C GLY A 593 -9.73 -21.29 31.69
N GLU A 594 -9.87 -22.41 32.39
CA GLU A 594 -11.14 -23.14 32.52
C GLU A 594 -11.96 -22.63 33.70
N THR A 595 -12.36 -21.36 33.69
CA THR A 595 -13.16 -20.74 34.75
C THR A 595 -14.63 -21.18 34.72
N LEU A 596 -15.11 -21.72 33.59
CA LEU A 596 -16.47 -22.20 33.41
C LEU A 596 -16.46 -23.67 32.97
N PRO A 597 -16.91 -24.60 33.82
CA PRO A 597 -17.05 -26.00 33.45
C PRO A 597 -17.95 -26.15 32.20
N GLY A 598 -17.53 -26.94 31.23
CA GLY A 598 -18.26 -27.18 29.97
C GLY A 598 -18.05 -26.16 28.87
N LEU A 599 -17.42 -25.00 29.12
CA LEU A 599 -17.16 -23.99 28.10
C LEU A 599 -16.33 -24.53 26.91
N LYS A 600 -15.34 -25.39 27.19
CA LYS A 600 -14.54 -26.07 26.18
C LYS A 600 -15.39 -26.96 25.29
N ALA A 601 -16.33 -27.69 25.85
CA ALA A 601 -17.24 -28.57 25.08
C ALA A 601 -18.14 -27.76 24.15
N ILE A 602 -18.68 -26.64 24.62
CA ILE A 602 -19.51 -25.73 23.83
C ILE A 602 -18.68 -25.14 22.68
N ILE A 603 -17.47 -24.64 22.95
CA ILE A 603 -16.60 -24.08 21.93
C ILE A 603 -16.23 -25.14 20.90
N ARG A 604 -15.95 -26.37 21.30
CA ARG A 604 -15.69 -27.49 20.41
C ARG A 604 -16.86 -27.79 19.49
N GLN A 605 -18.08 -27.73 20.01
CA GLN A 605 -19.29 -27.92 19.24
C GLN A 605 -19.51 -26.79 18.21
N LYS A 606 -19.34 -25.54 18.64
CA LYS A 606 -19.57 -24.35 17.79
C LYS A 606 -18.44 -24.06 16.82
N CYS A 607 -17.22 -24.37 17.20
CA CYS A 607 -16.01 -24.14 16.41
C CYS A 607 -15.22 -25.45 16.25
N PRO A 608 -15.77 -26.49 15.58
CA PRO A 608 -15.18 -27.82 15.54
C PRO A 608 -13.80 -27.87 14.88
N ASN A 609 -13.52 -26.93 13.99
CA ASN A 609 -12.26 -26.83 13.25
C ASN A 609 -11.22 -25.90 13.90
N ALA A 610 -11.61 -25.17 14.95
CA ALA A 610 -10.69 -24.25 15.63
C ALA A 610 -9.74 -25.01 16.56
N ARG A 611 -8.48 -24.56 16.64
CA ARG A 611 -7.57 -25.02 17.70
C ARG A 611 -7.93 -24.30 18.99
N LEU A 612 -8.10 -25.06 20.07
CA LEU A 612 -8.43 -24.50 21.38
C LEU A 612 -7.17 -24.40 22.24
N TRP A 613 -6.95 -23.23 22.83
CA TRP A 613 -5.83 -22.89 23.71
C TRP A 613 -6.37 -22.41 25.06
N CYS A 614 -5.70 -22.77 26.14
CA CYS A 614 -6.03 -22.37 27.52
C CYS A 614 -4.81 -21.96 28.31
#